data_b8fad0f09e457d855280a0d0b5724f0a
#
_entry.id   b8fad0f09e457d855280a0d0b5724f0a
#
_cell.length_a   1.000
_cell.length_b   1.000
_cell.length_c   1.000
_cell.angle_alpha   90.00
_cell.angle_beta   90.00
_cell.angle_gamma   90.00
#
_symmetry.space_group_name_H-M   'P 1'
#
loop_
_entity.id
_entity.type
_entity.pdbx_description
1 polymer ?
#
loop_
_entity_poly.entity_id
_entity_poly.type
_entity_poly.pdbx_seq_one_letter_code
_entity_poly.pdbx_strand_id
1 'polypeptide(L)' 'MKEFLVIKNYKVMNPVVDASFDEEDKARQYADLCKLRDGGEYRVAKLLK' A
#
# COMPACT_ATOMS: atom_id res chain seq x y z
N MET A 1 -3.51 0.95 -16.42
CA MET A 1 -3.04 2.05 -15.57
C MET A 1 -3.14 1.64 -14.11
N LYS A 2 -2.11 1.89 -13.33
CA LYS A 2 -2.09 1.43 -11.93
C LYS A 2 -2.73 2.48 -11.04
N GLU A 3 -3.93 2.19 -10.59
CA GLU A 3 -4.73 3.14 -9.81
C GLU A 3 -4.71 2.88 -8.31
N PHE A 4 -4.25 1.71 -7.88
CA PHE A 4 -4.27 1.35 -6.48
C PHE A 4 -2.85 1.36 -5.91
N LEU A 5 -2.66 2.14 -4.86
CA LEU A 5 -1.36 2.33 -4.25
C LEU A 5 -1.33 1.68 -2.88
N VAL A 6 -0.23 1.02 -2.57
CA VAL A 6 0.02 0.54 -1.22
C VAL A 6 0.94 1.54 -0.55
N ILE A 7 0.46 2.15 0.52
CA ILE A 7 1.17 3.21 1.22
C ILE A 7 1.61 2.68 2.57
N LYS A 8 2.90 2.79 2.82
CA LYS A 8 3.45 2.44 4.12
C LYS A 8 3.57 3.69 4.98
N ASN A 9 3.00 3.64 6.18
CA ASN A 9 3.10 4.73 7.13
C ASN A 9 4.29 4.51 8.05
N TYR A 10 5.13 5.53 8.16
CA TYR A 10 6.25 5.52 9.07
C TYR A 10 5.93 6.45 10.25
N LYS A 11 6.34 6.05 11.44
CA LYS A 11 6.07 6.85 12.64
C LYS A 11 6.80 8.18 12.64
N VAL A 12 7.97 8.23 12.02
CA VAL A 12 8.83 9.41 12.05
C VAL A 12 9.08 10.02 10.68
N MET A 13 8.38 9.51 9.66
CA MET A 13 8.55 9.98 8.29
C MET A 13 7.20 10.10 7.61
N ASN A 14 7.16 10.87 6.53
CA ASN A 14 5.95 10.96 5.73
C ASN A 14 5.62 9.60 5.11
N PRO A 15 4.33 9.30 4.91
CA PRO A 15 3.95 8.07 4.23
C PRO A 15 4.58 7.98 2.85
N VAL A 16 4.96 6.76 2.47
CA VAL A 16 5.64 6.51 1.21
C VAL A 16 4.86 5.46 0.42
N VAL A 17 4.73 5.67 -0.88
CA VAL A 17 4.13 4.68 -1.76
C VAL A 17 5.12 3.52 -1.92
N ASP A 18 4.72 2.34 -1.46
CA ASP A 18 5.57 1.16 -1.48
C ASP A 18 5.41 0.38 -2.79
N ALA A 19 4.18 0.32 -3.32
CA ALA A 19 3.89 -0.39 -4.56
C ALA A 19 2.62 0.16 -5.19
N SER A 20 2.40 -0.17 -6.45
CA SER A 20 1.17 0.20 -7.14
C SER A 20 0.67 -0.97 -7.95
N PHE A 21 -0.65 -1.05 -8.11
CA PHE A 21 -1.33 -2.15 -8.79
C PHE A 21 -2.49 -1.62 -9.62
N ASP A 22 -2.90 -2.40 -10.60
CA ASP A 22 -4.05 -2.07 -11.42
C ASP A 22 -5.35 -2.67 -10.89
N GLU A 23 -5.29 -3.52 -9.85
CA GLU A 23 -6.46 -4.12 -9.23
C GLU A 23 -6.39 -3.97 -7.72
N GLU A 24 -7.54 -3.69 -7.11
CA GLU A 24 -7.63 -3.49 -5.68
C GLU A 24 -7.25 -4.75 -4.89
N ASP A 25 -7.72 -5.89 -5.36
CA ASP A 25 -7.46 -7.16 -4.67
C ASP A 25 -5.97 -7.44 -4.57
N LYS A 26 -5.24 -7.17 -5.64
CA LYS A 26 -3.79 -7.36 -5.64
C LYS A 26 -3.10 -6.42 -4.67
N ALA A 27 -3.55 -5.18 -4.61
CA ALA A 27 -2.98 -4.21 -3.69
C ALA A 27 -3.22 -4.64 -2.24
N ARG A 28 -4.42 -5.12 -1.93
CA ARG A 28 -4.75 -5.58 -0.58
C ARG A 28 -3.92 -6.79 -0.19
N GLN A 29 -3.76 -7.75 -1.10
CA GLN A 29 -2.94 -8.93 -0.83
C GLN A 29 -1.51 -8.53 -0.52
N TYR A 30 -0.96 -7.62 -1.30
CA TYR A 30 0.39 -7.13 -1.07
C TYR A 30 0.51 -6.48 0.30
N ALA A 31 -0.45 -5.62 0.65
CA ALA A 31 -0.43 -4.92 1.93
C ALA A 31 -0.51 -5.91 3.09
N ASP A 32 -1.37 -6.92 2.98
CA ASP A 32 -1.51 -7.94 4.03
C ASP A 32 -0.23 -8.74 4.20
N LEU A 33 0.40 -9.13 3.10
CA LEU A 33 1.67 -9.87 3.16
C LEU A 33 2.76 -9.04 3.82
N CYS A 34 2.82 -7.75 3.50
CA CYS A 34 3.80 -6.86 4.11
C CYS A 34 3.57 -6.71 5.61
N LYS A 35 2.31 -6.60 6.03
CA LYS A 35 1.99 -6.52 7.45
C LYS A 35 2.43 -7.76 8.20
N LEU A 36 2.20 -8.92 7.60
CA LEU A 36 2.60 -10.18 8.23
C LEU A 36 4.11 -10.32 8.31
N ARG A 37 4.81 -9.79 7.30
CA ARG A 37 6.26 -9.93 7.22
C ARG A 37 6.98 -9.02 8.21
N ASP A 38 6.58 -7.74 8.29
CA ASP A 38 7.32 -6.79 9.09
C ASP A 38 6.48 -6.06 10.16
N GLY A 39 5.19 -6.35 10.22
CA GLY A 39 4.31 -5.75 11.22
C GLY A 39 4.04 -4.27 11.02
N GLY A 40 4.40 -3.71 9.87
CA GLY A 40 4.21 -2.30 9.59
C GLY A 40 2.76 -1.94 9.32
N GLU A 41 2.50 -0.65 9.24
CA GLU A 41 1.19 -0.15 8.91
C GLU A 41 1.13 0.14 7.41
N TYR A 42 0.22 -0.55 6.74
CA TYR A 42 0.02 -0.40 5.30
C TYR A 42 -1.43 -0.08 5.01
N ARG A 43 -1.66 0.74 4.01
CA ARG A 43 -3.02 1.01 3.57
C ARG A 43 -3.07 1.06 2.04
N VAL A 44 -4.26 0.80 1.51
CA VAL A 44 -4.49 0.86 0.06
C VAL A 44 -5.26 2.13 -0.25
N ALA A 45 -4.78 2.88 -1.20
CA ALA A 45 -5.42 4.10 -1.65
C ALA A 45 -5.68 4.00 -3.15
N LYS A 46 -6.76 4.64 -3.60
CA LYS A 46 -7.09 4.70 -5.02
C LYS A 46 -6.76 6.08 -5.56
N LEU A 47 -6.09 6.11 -6.70
CA LEU A 47 -5.83 7.37 -7.38
C LEU A 47 -7.12 7.92 -7.96
N LEU A 48 -7.42 9.17 -7.64
CA LEU A 48 -8.55 9.87 -8.21
C LEU A 48 -8.02 10.84 -9.26
N LYS A 49 -8.64 10.80 -10.42
CA LYS A 49 -8.28 11.74 -11.48
C LYS A 49 -9.25 12.89 -11.51
#